data_1e616a7c6a621135f190bc243bf01c8a
#
_entry.id   1e616a7c6a621135f190bc243bf01c8a
#
_cell.length_a   1.000
_cell.length_b   1.000
_cell.length_c   1.000
_cell.angle_alpha   90.00
_cell.angle_beta   90.00
_cell.angle_gamma   90.00
#
_symmetry.space_group_name_H-M   'P 1'
#
loop_
_entity.id
_entity.type
_entity.pdbx_description
1 polymer ?
#
loop_
_entity_poly.entity_id
_entity_poly.type
_entity_poly.pdbx_seq_one_letter_code
_entity_poly.pdbx_strand_id
1 'polypeptide(L)'
;WEDASGLFSYISNCQSFLQLGKPDNEVLLYYPIYDSWDSYLKGDLFFQFKIHSLDEWLTNTNFYKTNKELTEKGYAADYLSDRFIEQIEVKEGKIVLPGGVYKALVVPDCKLMPLKTLQKLRNLQKQGAHIIFQGVPKSIPGYYGVEEQEQKLKTLTKDINIENSLFDALTNSNVRNENLVETGLKYIRRDLDGEKIYYVVNHTAEAKDEVLFNFSTEQVTIYNPLNGDVGKAKITSEADK
;
A
#
# COMPACT_ATOMS: atom_id res chain seq x y z
N TRP A 1 -26.16 16.90 -19.73
CA TRP A 1 -26.29 15.54 -19.12
C TRP A 1 -26.64 14.45 -20.14
N GLU A 2 -26.47 14.70 -21.44
CA GLU A 2 -26.80 13.73 -22.51
C GLU A 2 -25.98 12.45 -22.39
N ASP A 3 -24.71 12.55 -22.00
CA ASP A 3 -23.79 11.41 -21.86
C ASP A 3 -23.80 10.76 -20.46
N ALA A 4 -24.66 11.24 -19.54
CA ALA A 4 -24.68 10.76 -18.16
C ALA A 4 -25.01 9.25 -18.06
N SER A 5 -25.88 8.75 -18.93
CA SER A 5 -26.24 7.32 -18.95
C SER A 5 -25.03 6.43 -19.30
N GLY A 6 -24.21 6.85 -20.26
CA GLY A 6 -22.97 6.15 -20.64
C GLY A 6 -21.96 6.12 -19.49
N LEU A 7 -21.76 7.26 -18.83
CA LEU A 7 -20.88 7.35 -17.67
C LEU A 7 -21.35 6.47 -16.50
N PHE A 8 -22.64 6.49 -16.18
CA PHE A 8 -23.19 5.66 -15.10
C PHE A 8 -23.13 4.18 -15.43
N SER A 9 -23.36 3.79 -16.70
CA SER A 9 -23.18 2.40 -17.13
C SER A 9 -21.74 1.95 -16.97
N TYR A 10 -20.76 2.76 -17.40
CA TYR A 10 -19.34 2.47 -17.20
C TYR A 10 -18.98 2.31 -15.71
N ILE A 11 -19.41 3.26 -14.87
CA ILE A 11 -19.17 3.19 -13.42
C ILE A 11 -19.78 1.92 -12.83
N SER A 12 -21.03 1.59 -13.18
CA SER A 12 -21.71 0.38 -12.72
C SER A 12 -20.97 -0.89 -13.14
N ASN A 13 -20.51 -0.95 -14.39
CA ASN A 13 -19.74 -2.07 -14.91
C ASN A 13 -18.40 -2.24 -14.15
N CYS A 14 -17.67 -1.14 -13.90
CA CYS A 14 -16.45 -1.20 -13.09
C CYS A 14 -16.73 -1.66 -11.66
N GLN A 15 -17.77 -1.11 -11.03
CA GLN A 15 -18.13 -1.46 -9.65
C GLN A 15 -18.54 -2.92 -9.51
N SER A 16 -19.19 -3.51 -10.52
CA SER A 16 -19.61 -4.91 -10.47
C SER A 16 -18.44 -5.87 -10.25
N PHE A 17 -17.25 -5.54 -10.75
CA PHE A 17 -16.02 -6.31 -10.51
C PHE A 17 -15.22 -5.82 -9.31
N LEU A 18 -15.10 -4.50 -9.14
CA LEU A 18 -14.28 -3.93 -8.07
C LEU A 18 -14.86 -4.12 -6.66
N GLN A 19 -16.13 -4.52 -6.55
CA GLN A 19 -16.76 -4.88 -5.28
C GLN A 19 -16.73 -6.38 -4.97
N LEU A 20 -16.34 -7.23 -5.95
CA LEU A 20 -16.23 -8.67 -5.72
C LEU A 20 -15.01 -9.04 -4.89
N GLY A 21 -15.11 -10.11 -4.12
CA GLY A 21 -14.01 -10.66 -3.36
C GLY A 21 -13.39 -9.70 -2.34
N LYS A 22 -12.09 -9.83 -2.12
CA LYS A 22 -11.30 -9.03 -1.16
C LYS A 22 -10.15 -8.32 -1.87
N PRO A 23 -9.66 -7.17 -1.39
CA PRO A 23 -8.39 -6.61 -1.84
C PRO A 23 -7.27 -7.64 -1.74
N ASP A 24 -6.45 -7.75 -2.77
CA ASP A 24 -5.33 -8.68 -2.81
C ASP A 24 -4.00 -7.91 -2.76
N ASN A 25 -3.85 -7.10 -1.72
CA ASN A 25 -2.64 -6.35 -1.42
C ASN A 25 -1.82 -7.11 -0.37
N GLU A 26 -0.52 -7.23 -0.59
CA GLU A 26 0.36 -8.00 0.30
C GLU A 26 1.14 -7.12 1.28
N VAL A 27 1.11 -5.80 1.08
CA VAL A 27 1.86 -4.81 1.85
C VAL A 27 0.91 -3.89 2.61
N LEU A 28 1.27 -3.58 3.84
CA LEU A 28 0.73 -2.45 4.59
C LEU A 28 1.73 -1.31 4.57
N LEU A 29 1.26 -0.08 4.38
CA LEU A 29 2.07 1.13 4.45
C LEU A 29 1.56 2.03 5.59
N TYR A 30 2.40 2.25 6.61
CA TYR A 30 2.05 3.11 7.73
C TYR A 30 1.99 4.57 7.32
N TYR A 31 0.92 5.27 7.71
CA TYR A 31 0.77 6.71 7.51
C TYR A 31 1.12 7.49 8.77
N PRO A 32 2.28 8.15 8.82
CA PRO A 32 2.74 8.93 9.99
C PRO A 32 2.03 10.29 10.03
N ILE A 33 0.76 10.31 10.41
CA ILE A 33 -0.11 11.52 10.42
C ILE A 33 0.48 12.65 11.27
N TYR A 34 1.20 12.30 12.34
CA TYR A 34 1.77 13.30 13.25
C TYR A 34 2.86 14.16 12.60
N ASP A 35 3.60 13.61 11.64
CA ASP A 35 4.56 14.38 10.85
C ASP A 35 3.86 15.41 9.97
N SER A 36 2.72 15.04 9.38
CA SER A 36 1.90 15.95 8.60
C SER A 36 1.35 17.08 9.47
N TRP A 37 0.89 16.77 10.67
CA TRP A 37 0.41 17.80 11.60
C TRP A 37 1.53 18.72 12.08
N ASP A 38 2.71 18.19 12.41
CA ASP A 38 3.86 18.99 12.85
C ASP A 38 4.38 19.92 11.75
N SER A 39 4.43 19.45 10.52
CA SER A 39 4.93 20.24 9.40
C SER A 39 3.96 21.34 8.93
N TYR A 40 2.65 21.05 9.00
CA TYR A 40 1.62 21.96 8.49
C TYR A 40 1.27 23.10 9.46
N LEU A 41 1.43 22.88 10.77
CA LEU A 41 1.07 23.86 11.80
C LEU A 41 2.00 25.08 11.87
N LYS A 42 2.96 25.24 10.99
CA LYS A 42 3.86 26.41 10.92
C LYS A 42 3.18 27.69 10.43
N GLY A 43 2.04 28.03 11.02
CA GLY A 43 1.34 29.31 10.76
C GLY A 43 -0.16 29.20 10.59
N ASP A 44 -0.71 28.02 10.36
CA ASP A 44 -2.15 27.81 10.27
C ASP A 44 -2.71 27.20 11.56
N LEU A 45 -3.90 27.66 11.97
CA LEU A 45 -4.58 27.18 13.18
C LEU A 45 -5.13 25.77 13.09
N PHE A 46 -5.34 25.26 11.86
CA PHE A 46 -5.93 23.93 11.63
C PHE A 46 -5.31 23.24 10.44
N PHE A 47 -4.98 21.97 10.62
CA PHE A 47 -4.66 21.08 9.52
C PHE A 47 -5.92 20.78 8.70
N GLN A 48 -5.86 21.02 7.40
CA GLN A 48 -6.93 20.70 6.47
C GLN A 48 -6.38 19.83 5.33
N PHE A 49 -7.04 18.70 5.08
CA PHE A 49 -6.77 17.90 3.89
C PHE A 49 -7.34 18.60 2.64
N LYS A 50 -6.55 19.44 2.02
CA LYS A 50 -6.93 20.13 0.79
C LYS A 50 -6.79 19.17 -0.39
N ILE A 51 -7.89 18.60 -0.86
CA ILE A 51 -7.91 17.60 -1.94
C ILE A 51 -7.28 18.14 -3.24
N HIS A 52 -7.41 19.43 -3.49
CA HIS A 52 -6.89 20.07 -4.70
C HIS A 52 -5.46 20.63 -4.57
N SER A 53 -4.84 20.51 -3.41
CA SER A 53 -3.51 21.03 -3.09
C SER A 53 -2.67 19.98 -2.39
N LEU A 54 -2.55 18.80 -3.00
CA LEU A 54 -1.80 17.67 -2.43
C LEU A 54 -0.31 17.94 -2.27
N ASP A 55 0.23 18.85 -3.08
CA ASP A 55 1.61 19.32 -3.02
C ASP A 55 1.92 20.11 -1.73
N GLU A 56 0.92 20.74 -1.12
CA GLU A 56 1.08 21.46 0.13
C GLU A 56 1.33 20.54 1.34
N TRP A 57 0.73 19.35 1.36
CA TRP A 57 0.73 18.51 2.56
C TRP A 57 1.05 17.04 2.35
N LEU A 58 0.96 16.48 1.13
CA LEU A 58 1.11 15.06 0.87
C LEU A 58 2.34 14.72 0.04
N THR A 59 2.50 15.32 -1.15
CA THR A 59 3.47 14.85 -2.16
C THR A 59 4.93 14.94 -1.71
N ASN A 60 5.24 15.81 -0.76
CA ASN A 60 6.57 15.96 -0.19
C ASN A 60 6.86 15.02 0.98
N THR A 61 5.86 14.28 1.47
CA THR A 61 6.02 13.35 2.59
C THR A 61 6.76 12.07 2.18
N ASN A 62 7.47 11.46 3.13
CA ASN A 62 8.09 10.16 2.91
C ASN A 62 7.04 9.08 2.67
N PHE A 63 5.86 9.18 3.28
CA PHE A 63 4.73 8.31 2.98
C PHE A 63 4.37 8.30 1.49
N TYR A 64 4.17 9.48 0.90
CA TYR A 64 3.84 9.57 -0.53
C TYR A 64 4.95 9.06 -1.43
N LYS A 65 6.21 9.40 -1.13
CA LYS A 65 7.38 8.94 -1.89
C LYS A 65 7.48 7.43 -1.86
N THR A 66 7.38 6.82 -0.67
CA THR A 66 7.39 5.36 -0.51
C THR A 66 6.23 4.71 -1.26
N ASN A 67 5.01 5.27 -1.14
CA ASN A 67 3.86 4.74 -1.88
C ASN A 67 4.05 4.82 -3.40
N LYS A 68 4.60 5.92 -3.88
CA LYS A 68 4.91 6.10 -5.31
C LYS A 68 5.91 5.05 -5.78
N GLU A 69 7.02 4.87 -5.05
CA GLU A 69 8.03 3.85 -5.36
C GLU A 69 7.45 2.44 -5.37
N LEU A 70 6.64 2.08 -4.37
CA LEU A 70 5.93 0.80 -4.33
C LEU A 70 5.08 0.59 -5.58
N THR A 71 4.23 1.58 -5.90
CA THR A 71 3.32 1.51 -7.05
C THR A 71 4.08 1.42 -8.38
N GLU A 72 5.14 2.21 -8.55
CA GLU A 72 5.97 2.20 -9.78
C GLU A 72 6.74 0.89 -9.97
N LYS A 73 6.98 0.16 -8.88
CA LYS A 73 7.63 -1.16 -8.88
C LYS A 73 6.64 -2.33 -8.85
N GLY A 74 5.34 -2.07 -8.95
CA GLY A 74 4.31 -3.11 -9.01
C GLY A 74 3.90 -3.69 -7.68
N TYR A 75 4.19 -3.02 -6.57
CA TYR A 75 3.70 -3.41 -5.25
C TYR A 75 2.41 -2.68 -4.91
N ALA A 76 1.36 -3.41 -4.60
CA ALA A 76 0.12 -2.84 -4.11
C ALA A 76 0.10 -2.83 -2.58
N ALA A 77 -0.27 -1.70 -1.99
CA ALA A 77 -0.29 -1.52 -0.54
C ALA A 77 -1.62 -0.95 -0.05
N ASP A 78 -2.06 -1.42 1.13
CA ASP A 78 -3.11 -0.77 1.90
C ASP A 78 -2.50 0.17 2.95
N TYR A 79 -3.20 1.25 3.27
CA TYR A 79 -2.71 2.25 4.20
C TYR A 79 -3.15 1.96 5.64
N LEU A 80 -2.26 2.22 6.58
CA LEU A 80 -2.43 1.84 7.96
C LEU A 80 -2.22 3.02 8.91
N SER A 81 -3.19 3.28 9.78
CA SER A 81 -3.09 4.26 10.86
C SER A 81 -2.70 3.60 12.18
N ASP A 82 -2.28 4.42 13.18
CA ASP A 82 -1.98 3.96 14.54
C ASP A 82 -3.10 3.11 15.14
N ARG A 83 -4.35 3.51 14.91
CA ARG A 83 -5.53 2.80 15.43
C ARG A 83 -5.63 1.37 14.88
N PHE A 84 -5.32 1.17 13.61
CA PHE A 84 -5.35 -0.16 13.01
C PHE A 84 -4.12 -1.00 13.38
N ILE A 85 -2.96 -0.37 13.62
CA ILE A 85 -1.79 -1.08 14.16
C ILE A 85 -2.12 -1.80 15.47
N GLU A 86 -2.92 -1.19 16.33
CA GLU A 86 -3.35 -1.82 17.59
C GLU A 86 -4.13 -3.12 17.38
N GLN A 87 -4.87 -3.25 16.27
CA GLN A 87 -5.72 -4.38 15.95
C GLN A 87 -4.97 -5.52 15.26
N ILE A 88 -3.71 -5.33 14.89
CA ILE A 88 -2.93 -6.34 14.19
C ILE A 88 -2.72 -7.58 15.07
N GLU A 89 -3.02 -8.73 14.51
CA GLU A 89 -2.60 -10.05 14.98
C GLU A 89 -1.51 -10.63 14.08
N VAL A 90 -0.65 -11.48 14.62
CA VAL A 90 0.33 -12.25 13.83
C VAL A 90 -0.07 -13.71 13.85
N LYS A 91 -0.21 -14.31 12.67
CA LYS A 91 -0.50 -15.74 12.49
C LYS A 91 0.47 -16.30 11.45
N GLU A 92 1.27 -17.26 11.85
CA GLU A 92 2.27 -17.91 10.97
C GLU A 92 3.20 -16.90 10.27
N GLY A 93 3.65 -15.87 11.01
CA GLY A 93 4.50 -14.80 10.48
C GLY A 93 3.79 -13.76 9.61
N LYS A 94 2.51 -13.94 9.30
CA LYS A 94 1.70 -13.01 8.52
C LYS A 94 0.97 -12.02 9.42
N ILE A 95 0.74 -10.83 8.90
CA ILE A 95 0.01 -9.76 9.54
C ILE A 95 -1.47 -9.91 9.18
N VAL A 96 -2.34 -10.05 10.18
CA VAL A 96 -3.77 -10.27 10.01
C VAL A 96 -4.55 -9.08 10.53
N LEU A 97 -5.44 -8.55 9.70
CA LEU A 97 -6.40 -7.50 10.00
C LEU A 97 -7.79 -7.90 9.45
N PRO A 98 -8.88 -7.26 9.88
CA PRO A 98 -10.21 -7.52 9.32
C PRO A 98 -10.29 -7.34 7.80
N GLY A 99 -9.47 -6.43 7.23
CA GLY A 99 -9.41 -6.15 5.79
C GLY A 99 -8.63 -7.16 4.96
N GLY A 100 -7.75 -7.95 5.55
CA GLY A 100 -6.91 -8.88 4.80
C GLY A 100 -5.75 -9.47 5.59
N VAL A 101 -4.93 -10.25 4.86
CA VAL A 101 -3.71 -10.88 5.36
C VAL A 101 -2.53 -10.35 4.56
N TYR A 102 -1.53 -9.83 5.26
CA TYR A 102 -0.40 -9.13 4.64
C TYR A 102 0.91 -9.81 4.99
N LYS A 103 1.89 -9.70 4.10
CA LYS A 103 3.22 -10.31 4.25
C LYS A 103 4.23 -9.36 4.89
N ALA A 104 4.07 -8.05 4.68
CA ALA A 104 4.97 -7.04 5.21
C ALA A 104 4.22 -5.76 5.59
N LEU A 105 4.77 -5.04 6.58
CA LEU A 105 4.38 -3.68 6.94
C LEU A 105 5.58 -2.77 6.76
N VAL A 106 5.45 -1.77 5.91
CA VAL A 106 6.47 -0.74 5.66
C VAL A 106 6.18 0.48 6.52
N VAL A 107 7.19 0.90 7.27
CA VAL A 107 7.18 2.13 8.08
C VAL A 107 8.10 3.13 7.39
N PRO A 108 7.56 4.15 6.69
CA PRO A 108 8.37 5.21 6.09
C PRO A 108 9.20 5.93 7.14
N ASP A 109 10.32 6.54 6.74
CA ASP A 109 11.05 7.41 7.64
C ASP A 109 10.13 8.53 8.15
N CYS A 110 9.98 8.61 9.46
CA CYS A 110 9.11 9.56 10.13
C CYS A 110 9.82 10.18 11.34
N LYS A 111 9.46 11.43 11.63
CA LYS A 111 10.00 12.17 12.77
C LYS A 111 9.26 11.79 14.05
N LEU A 112 7.94 11.75 13.98
CA LEU A 112 7.06 11.58 15.12
C LEU A 112 6.30 10.24 15.06
N MET A 113 6.40 9.46 16.11
CA MET A 113 5.60 8.24 16.29
C MET A 113 5.15 8.10 17.75
N PRO A 114 3.86 7.81 18.01
CA PRO A 114 3.42 7.50 19.37
C PRO A 114 4.19 6.32 19.93
N LEU A 115 4.61 6.44 21.18
CA LEU A 115 5.37 5.38 21.87
C LEU A 115 4.63 4.03 21.82
N LYS A 116 3.31 4.05 22.01
CA LYS A 116 2.44 2.87 21.96
C LYS A 116 2.48 2.18 20.58
N THR A 117 2.48 2.95 19.51
CA THR A 117 2.60 2.45 18.14
C THR A 117 3.93 1.74 17.94
N LEU A 118 5.03 2.37 18.32
CA LEU A 118 6.35 1.76 18.23
C LEU A 118 6.46 0.48 19.06
N GLN A 119 5.96 0.49 20.31
CA GLN A 119 5.93 -0.71 21.16
C GLN A 119 5.17 -1.86 20.48
N LYS A 120 4.02 -1.57 19.89
CA LYS A 120 3.23 -2.58 19.18
C LYS A 120 4.00 -3.12 17.97
N LEU A 121 4.59 -2.27 17.14
CA LEU A 121 5.40 -2.68 15.98
C LEU A 121 6.56 -3.59 16.40
N ARG A 122 7.29 -3.22 17.46
CA ARG A 122 8.37 -4.06 18.00
C ARG A 122 7.88 -5.41 18.53
N ASN A 123 6.71 -5.43 19.15
CA ASN A 123 6.09 -6.68 19.61
C ASN A 123 5.66 -7.57 18.42
N LEU A 124 5.12 -6.98 17.35
CA LEU A 124 4.78 -7.72 16.14
C LEU A 124 6.02 -8.34 15.48
N GLN A 125 7.14 -7.61 15.42
CA GLN A 125 8.43 -8.17 14.94
C GLN A 125 8.87 -9.39 15.77
N LYS A 126 8.77 -9.31 17.10
CA LYS A 126 9.10 -10.44 17.99
C LYS A 126 8.20 -11.66 17.78
N GLN A 127 6.98 -11.45 17.28
CA GLN A 127 6.04 -12.51 16.91
C GLN A 127 6.28 -13.06 15.49
N GLY A 128 7.30 -12.54 14.79
CA GLY A 128 7.68 -12.99 13.46
C GLY A 128 7.06 -12.20 12.29
N ALA A 129 6.36 -11.08 12.55
CA ALA A 129 5.88 -10.22 11.47
C ALA A 129 7.03 -9.45 10.81
N HIS A 130 7.00 -9.35 9.48
CA HIS A 130 7.95 -8.57 8.72
C HIS A 130 7.58 -7.09 8.78
N ILE A 131 8.25 -6.33 9.66
CA ILE A 131 8.12 -4.87 9.79
C ILE A 131 9.39 -4.23 9.24
N ILE A 132 9.27 -3.51 8.13
CA ILE A 132 10.36 -2.88 7.40
C ILE A 132 10.42 -1.40 7.76
N PHE A 133 11.46 -0.99 8.47
CA PHE A 133 11.67 0.42 8.81
C PHE A 133 12.60 1.07 7.79
N GLN A 134 12.15 2.19 7.18
CA GLN A 134 12.98 3.02 6.30
C GLN A 134 13.71 4.13 7.08
N GLY A 135 13.37 4.32 8.35
CA GLY A 135 14.03 5.26 9.26
C GLY A 135 13.62 4.98 10.70
N VAL A 136 14.26 5.69 11.62
CA VAL A 136 13.99 5.56 13.06
C VAL A 136 13.23 6.78 13.54
N PRO A 137 12.06 6.62 14.19
CA PRO A 137 11.34 7.74 14.78
C PRO A 137 12.22 8.50 15.77
N LYS A 138 12.20 9.84 15.69
CA LYS A 138 13.12 10.71 16.46
C LYS A 138 12.52 11.25 17.74
N SER A 139 11.18 11.39 17.78
CA SER A 139 10.45 11.93 18.94
C SER A 139 9.02 11.38 18.95
N ILE A 140 8.30 11.73 19.99
CA ILE A 140 6.87 11.41 20.17
C ILE A 140 5.99 12.63 19.90
N PRO A 141 4.74 12.47 19.50
CA PRO A 141 3.79 13.57 19.45
C PRO A 141 3.31 13.97 20.86
N GLY A 142 3.10 15.28 21.08
CA GLY A 142 2.59 15.84 22.32
C GLY A 142 3.66 16.19 23.35
N TYR A 143 3.24 16.88 24.42
CA TYR A 143 4.15 17.43 25.43
C TYR A 143 4.02 16.77 26.81
N TYR A 144 2.95 16.01 27.06
CA TYR A 144 2.73 15.40 28.36
C TYR A 144 3.70 14.23 28.59
N GLY A 145 4.50 14.34 29.67
CA GLY A 145 5.48 13.31 30.02
C GLY A 145 6.53 13.03 28.95
N VAL A 146 6.87 14.03 28.13
CA VAL A 146 7.74 13.90 26.96
C VAL A 146 9.10 13.32 27.28
N GLU A 147 9.75 13.79 28.36
CA GLU A 147 11.10 13.36 28.74
C GLU A 147 11.16 11.85 29.04
N GLU A 148 10.22 11.33 29.83
CA GLU A 148 10.15 9.91 30.15
C GLU A 148 9.84 9.07 28.91
N GLN A 149 8.90 9.54 28.09
CA GLN A 149 8.50 8.84 26.86
C GLN A 149 9.62 8.84 25.80
N GLU A 150 10.38 9.93 25.67
CA GLU A 150 11.55 9.98 24.77
C GLU A 150 12.68 9.04 25.23
N GLN A 151 12.90 8.87 26.52
CA GLN A 151 13.85 7.87 27.03
C GLN A 151 13.41 6.44 26.64
N LYS A 152 12.11 6.15 26.77
CA LYS A 152 11.56 4.87 26.31
C LYS A 152 11.67 4.71 24.81
N LEU A 153 11.40 5.78 24.01
CA LEU A 153 11.57 5.78 22.57
C LEU A 153 13.02 5.43 22.20
N LYS A 154 14.00 6.12 22.78
CA LYS A 154 15.43 5.86 22.54
C LYS A 154 15.82 4.40 22.83
N THR A 155 15.24 3.81 23.86
CA THR A 155 15.47 2.40 24.18
C THR A 155 14.87 1.47 23.12
N LEU A 156 13.64 1.74 22.67
CA LEU A 156 12.94 0.92 21.69
C LEU A 156 13.51 1.04 20.27
N THR A 157 14.13 2.17 19.96
CA THR A 157 14.70 2.44 18.63
C THR A 157 16.12 1.93 18.48
N LYS A 158 16.84 1.65 19.58
CA LYS A 158 18.26 1.29 19.60
C LYS A 158 18.59 0.10 18.69
N ASP A 159 17.71 -0.90 18.65
CA ASP A 159 17.91 -2.15 17.92
C ASP A 159 17.00 -2.26 16.67
N ILE A 160 16.54 -1.12 16.16
CA ILE A 160 15.84 -1.11 14.86
C ILE A 160 16.87 -1.24 13.77
N ASN A 161 16.75 -2.30 12.97
CA ASN A 161 17.48 -2.43 11.73
C ASN A 161 16.76 -1.60 10.65
N ILE A 162 17.50 -0.69 10.01
CA ILE A 162 17.02 0.04 8.84
C ILE A 162 17.50 -0.73 7.61
N GLU A 163 16.57 -1.17 6.79
CA GLU A 163 16.90 -1.90 5.58
C GLU A 163 17.51 -0.97 4.54
N ASN A 164 18.64 -1.38 3.97
CA ASN A 164 19.33 -0.61 2.93
C ASN A 164 18.54 -0.52 1.63
N SER A 165 17.71 -1.52 1.37
CA SER A 165 16.83 -1.60 0.20
C SER A 165 15.44 -2.07 0.62
N LEU A 166 14.44 -1.22 0.37
CA LEU A 166 13.04 -1.58 0.60
C LEU A 166 12.63 -2.80 -0.22
N PHE A 167 13.05 -2.86 -1.47
CA PHE A 167 12.62 -3.91 -2.40
C PHE A 167 13.27 -5.26 -2.09
N ASP A 168 14.52 -5.28 -1.63
CA ASP A 168 15.17 -6.51 -1.15
C ASP A 168 14.45 -7.03 0.11
N ALA A 169 14.09 -6.14 1.03
CA ALA A 169 13.33 -6.51 2.22
C ALA A 169 11.94 -7.06 1.89
N LEU A 170 11.25 -6.50 0.89
CA LEU A 170 9.98 -7.02 0.41
C LEU A 170 10.13 -8.39 -0.25
N THR A 171 11.16 -8.57 -1.07
CA THR A 171 11.48 -9.88 -1.68
C THR A 171 11.77 -10.93 -0.61
N ASN A 172 12.58 -10.59 0.39
CA ASN A 172 12.87 -11.47 1.53
C ASN A 172 11.62 -11.80 2.38
N SER A 173 10.61 -10.95 2.32
CA SER A 173 9.30 -11.19 2.94
C SER A 173 8.34 -11.97 2.03
N ASN A 174 8.81 -12.50 0.90
CA ASN A 174 8.00 -13.18 -0.11
C ASN A 174 6.86 -12.32 -0.69
N VAL A 175 7.01 -11.01 -0.67
CA VAL A 175 6.09 -10.10 -1.36
C VAL A 175 6.44 -10.09 -2.84
N ARG A 176 5.43 -10.24 -3.69
CA ARG A 176 5.60 -10.25 -5.14
C ARG A 176 5.14 -8.92 -5.74
N ASN A 177 5.92 -8.42 -6.68
CA ASN A 177 5.52 -7.29 -7.51
C ASN A 177 4.80 -7.77 -8.77
N GLU A 178 4.05 -6.90 -9.40
CA GLU A 178 3.40 -7.16 -10.69
C GLU A 178 4.20 -6.56 -11.83
N ASN A 179 4.60 -7.40 -12.76
CA ASN A 179 5.46 -6.98 -13.88
C ASN A 179 4.73 -6.11 -14.92
N LEU A 180 3.39 -6.14 -14.93
CA LEU A 180 2.62 -5.33 -15.87
C LEU A 180 2.90 -3.83 -15.78
N VAL A 181 3.38 -3.34 -14.61
CA VAL A 181 3.75 -1.93 -14.45
C VAL A 181 4.97 -1.51 -15.26
N GLU A 182 5.83 -2.44 -15.64
CA GLU A 182 7.01 -2.17 -16.48
C GLU A 182 6.62 -1.69 -17.88
N THR A 183 5.42 -2.02 -18.32
CA THR A 183 4.84 -1.55 -19.58
C THR A 183 4.08 -0.23 -19.45
N GLY A 184 4.10 0.42 -18.28
CA GLY A 184 3.40 1.67 -17.99
C GLY A 184 1.92 1.50 -17.61
N LEU A 185 1.47 0.27 -17.45
CA LEU A 185 0.11 -0.02 -16.99
C LEU A 185 -0.01 0.17 -15.48
N LYS A 186 -1.23 0.44 -15.03
CA LYS A 186 -1.60 0.47 -13.61
C LYS A 186 -2.70 -0.55 -13.35
N TYR A 187 -2.80 -1.03 -12.11
CA TYR A 187 -3.78 -2.04 -11.78
C TYR A 187 -4.36 -1.90 -10.38
N ILE A 188 -5.52 -2.49 -10.20
CA ILE A 188 -6.09 -2.89 -8.91
C ILE A 188 -6.31 -4.39 -8.99
N ARG A 189 -5.89 -5.13 -7.96
CA ARG A 189 -6.05 -6.58 -7.89
C ARG A 189 -6.97 -6.97 -6.74
N ARG A 190 -7.87 -7.93 -7.02
CA ARG A 190 -8.75 -8.54 -6.03
C ARG A 190 -8.66 -10.05 -6.09
N ASP A 191 -8.95 -10.68 -4.98
CA ASP A 191 -9.07 -12.12 -4.86
C ASP A 191 -10.54 -12.49 -4.60
N LEU A 192 -11.07 -13.39 -5.43
CA LEU A 192 -12.39 -13.97 -5.29
C LEU A 192 -12.24 -15.49 -5.19
N ASP A 193 -12.14 -15.99 -3.96
CA ASP A 193 -12.04 -17.42 -3.65
C ASP A 193 -10.88 -18.14 -4.40
N GLY A 194 -9.76 -17.44 -4.56
CA GLY A 194 -8.55 -17.89 -5.26
C GLY A 194 -8.45 -17.46 -6.73
N GLU A 195 -9.52 -16.97 -7.32
CA GLU A 195 -9.48 -16.34 -8.64
C GLU A 195 -9.02 -14.88 -8.54
N LYS A 196 -8.20 -14.44 -9.48
CA LYS A 196 -7.68 -13.07 -9.51
C LYS A 196 -8.47 -12.20 -10.46
N ILE A 197 -8.93 -11.05 -9.96
CA ILE A 197 -9.58 -10.02 -10.75
C ILE A 197 -8.63 -8.83 -10.83
N TYR A 198 -8.25 -8.45 -12.04
CA TYR A 198 -7.43 -7.27 -12.31
C TYR A 198 -8.27 -6.21 -13.02
N TYR A 199 -8.31 -5.02 -12.46
CA TYR A 199 -8.71 -3.82 -13.17
C TYR A 199 -7.45 -3.13 -13.66
N VAL A 200 -7.23 -3.13 -14.98
CA VAL A 200 -6.01 -2.62 -15.60
C VAL A 200 -6.30 -1.34 -16.34
N VAL A 201 -5.46 -0.33 -16.15
CA VAL A 201 -5.58 0.98 -16.80
C VAL A 201 -4.30 1.28 -17.57
N ASN A 202 -4.46 1.65 -18.83
CA ASN A 202 -3.38 2.16 -19.67
C ASN A 202 -3.42 3.69 -19.69
N HIS A 203 -2.45 4.33 -19.05
CA HIS A 203 -2.26 5.78 -19.07
C HIS A 203 -1.20 6.23 -20.09
N THR A 204 -0.66 5.28 -20.88
CA THR A 204 0.29 5.60 -21.94
C THR A 204 -0.45 5.93 -23.25
N ALA A 205 0.25 6.54 -24.19
CA ALA A 205 -0.30 6.80 -25.53
C ALA A 205 -0.26 5.57 -26.46
N GLU A 206 0.37 4.47 -26.03
CA GLU A 206 0.61 3.28 -26.84
C GLU A 206 -0.35 2.17 -26.47
N ALA A 207 -0.88 1.46 -27.46
CA ALA A 207 -1.58 0.20 -27.24
C ALA A 207 -0.59 -0.87 -26.72
N LYS A 208 -1.09 -1.79 -25.90
CA LYS A 208 -0.31 -2.90 -25.37
C LYS A 208 -0.97 -4.21 -25.84
N ASP A 209 -0.28 -4.92 -26.71
CA ASP A 209 -0.77 -6.19 -27.27
C ASP A 209 -0.45 -7.38 -26.35
N GLU A 210 0.59 -7.25 -25.53
CA GLU A 210 1.02 -8.25 -24.55
C GLU A 210 1.19 -7.62 -23.17
N VAL A 211 0.76 -8.34 -22.15
CA VAL A 211 0.88 -7.94 -20.74
C VAL A 211 1.39 -9.12 -19.93
N LEU A 212 2.47 -8.92 -19.21
CA LEU A 212 3.07 -9.92 -18.34
C LEU A 212 2.50 -9.82 -16.93
N PHE A 213 1.91 -10.90 -16.44
CA PHE A 213 1.45 -11.03 -15.05
C PHE A 213 2.37 -11.95 -14.27
N ASN A 214 2.54 -11.67 -12.99
CA ASN A 214 3.40 -12.47 -12.10
C ASN A 214 2.62 -13.64 -11.45
N PHE A 215 1.78 -14.31 -12.22
CA PHE A 215 1.10 -15.54 -11.81
C PHE A 215 0.82 -16.41 -13.04
N SER A 216 0.62 -17.71 -12.78
CA SER A 216 0.28 -18.68 -13.82
C SER A 216 -1.21 -19.01 -13.79
N THR A 217 -1.84 -19.08 -14.96
CA THR A 217 -3.25 -19.46 -15.12
C THR A 217 -3.48 -20.17 -16.44
N GLU A 218 -4.50 -21.01 -16.51
CA GLU A 218 -4.91 -21.70 -17.73
C GLU A 218 -5.91 -20.89 -18.57
N GLN A 219 -6.57 -19.89 -17.97
CA GLN A 219 -7.59 -19.09 -18.65
C GLN A 219 -7.60 -17.65 -18.15
N VAL A 220 -7.73 -16.69 -19.07
CA VAL A 220 -8.00 -15.29 -18.79
C VAL A 220 -9.21 -14.82 -19.58
N THR A 221 -10.18 -14.24 -18.87
CA THR A 221 -11.32 -13.56 -19.47
C THR A 221 -11.08 -12.05 -19.42
N ILE A 222 -11.22 -11.39 -20.56
CA ILE A 222 -11.14 -9.92 -20.66
C ILE A 222 -12.56 -9.38 -20.69
N TYR A 223 -12.81 -8.37 -19.87
CA TYR A 223 -14.05 -7.62 -19.84
C TYR A 223 -13.79 -6.14 -20.14
N ASN A 224 -14.52 -5.59 -21.12
CA ASN A 224 -14.46 -4.16 -21.43
C ASN A 224 -15.59 -3.42 -20.71
N PRO A 225 -15.31 -2.62 -19.67
CA PRO A 225 -16.36 -1.95 -18.90
C PRO A 225 -17.06 -0.82 -19.69
N LEU A 226 -16.50 -0.34 -20.79
CA LEU A 226 -17.11 0.72 -21.60
C LEU A 226 -18.37 0.25 -22.34
N ASN A 227 -18.34 -0.97 -22.87
CA ASN A 227 -19.41 -1.51 -23.70
C ASN A 227 -19.96 -2.87 -23.25
N GLY A 228 -19.34 -3.48 -22.23
CA GLY A 228 -19.72 -4.79 -21.69
C GLY A 228 -19.22 -5.98 -22.50
N ASP A 229 -18.36 -5.79 -23.50
CA ASP A 229 -17.80 -6.88 -24.29
C ASP A 229 -16.96 -7.82 -23.43
N VAL A 230 -17.09 -9.11 -23.70
CA VAL A 230 -16.36 -10.19 -23.04
C VAL A 230 -15.58 -10.99 -24.06
N GLY A 231 -14.31 -11.24 -23.78
CA GLY A 231 -13.43 -12.03 -24.64
C GLY A 231 -12.49 -12.92 -23.83
N LYS A 232 -11.82 -13.84 -24.54
CA LYS A 232 -10.74 -14.66 -23.96
C LYS A 232 -9.39 -14.14 -24.46
N ALA A 233 -8.44 -14.01 -23.52
CA ALA A 233 -7.07 -13.70 -23.92
C ALA A 233 -6.36 -14.95 -24.46
N LYS A 234 -5.43 -14.73 -25.40
CA LYS A 234 -4.43 -15.74 -25.74
C LYS A 234 -3.37 -15.73 -24.63
N ILE A 235 -3.14 -16.88 -24.04
CA ILE A 235 -2.15 -17.05 -22.98
C ILE A 235 -0.90 -17.68 -23.58
N THR A 236 0.26 -17.13 -23.26
CA THR A 236 1.57 -17.73 -23.46
C THR A 236 2.27 -17.80 -22.12
N SER A 237 2.71 -18.97 -21.69
CA SER A 237 3.56 -19.11 -20.51
C SER A 237 5.01 -18.92 -20.93
N GLU A 238 5.71 -17.97 -20.32
CA GLU A 238 7.17 -18.02 -20.35
C GLU A 238 7.58 -19.17 -19.43
N ALA A 239 8.28 -20.16 -20.00
CA ALA A 239 8.88 -21.20 -19.19
C ALA A 239 9.85 -20.56 -18.20
N ASP A 240 9.80 -20.99 -16.94
CA ASP A 240 10.63 -20.49 -15.84
C ASP A 240 12.08 -20.29 -16.32
N LYS A 241 12.52 -19.01 -16.27
CA LYS A 241 13.92 -18.66 -16.40
C LYS A 241 14.57 -18.59 -15.04
#